data_d687860ff5a091e1aebff105ffd11aad
#
_entry.id   d687860ff5a091e1aebff105ffd11aad
#
_cell.length_a   1.000
_cell.length_b   1.000
_cell.length_c   1.000
_cell.angle_alpha   90.00
_cell.angle_beta   90.00
_cell.angle_gamma   90.00
#
_symmetry.space_group_name_H-M   'P 1'
#
loop_
_entity.id
_entity.type
_entity.pdbx_description
1 polymer ?
#
loop_
_entity_poly.entity_id
_entity_poly.type
_entity_poly.pdbx_seq_one_letter_code
_entity_poly.pdbx_strand_id
1 'polypeptide(L)'
;LNFVVAAELFARRPTDEEGALTRLRASLVRESALAEIARELELGPNIRFGQGEQRSGGQHRASILSDVVESLIGACYLDSGFEAGRTLVLRLMGERLEHLPASETLKDPKTRLQEWLQQRGLERPVYSVVAEAGADHERVFTVEAVRVGHGVGHVRASARTGWAGKASLL
;
A
#
# COMPACT_ATOMS: atom_id res chain seq x y z
N LEU A 1 2.37 -8.70 13.19
CA LEU A 1 1.84 -7.46 12.68
C LEU A 1 0.53 -7.68 11.90
N ASN A 2 0.55 -8.30 10.73
CA ASN A 2 -0.58 -8.47 9.82
C ASN A 2 -1.84 -9.06 10.46
N PHE A 3 -1.70 -10.11 11.29
CA PHE A 3 -2.84 -10.74 11.98
C PHE A 3 -3.53 -9.77 12.95
N VAL A 4 -2.75 -9.03 13.75
CA VAL A 4 -3.30 -8.08 14.72
C VAL A 4 -4.08 -6.97 14.03
N VAL A 5 -3.52 -6.39 12.96
CA VAL A 5 -4.18 -5.34 12.17
C VAL A 5 -5.45 -5.89 11.49
N ALA A 6 -5.42 -7.11 10.95
CA ALA A 6 -6.59 -7.73 10.34
C ALA A 6 -7.73 -7.95 11.36
N ALA A 7 -7.40 -8.47 12.53
CA ALA A 7 -8.38 -8.71 13.61
C ALA A 7 -9.01 -7.38 14.08
N GLU A 8 -8.21 -6.34 14.23
CA GLU A 8 -8.68 -5.01 14.64
C GLU A 8 -9.59 -4.36 13.58
N LEU A 9 -9.21 -4.45 12.30
CA LEU A 9 -10.03 -3.96 11.19
C LEU A 9 -11.38 -4.69 11.12
N PHE A 10 -11.38 -6.01 11.27
CA PHE A 10 -12.61 -6.80 11.29
C PHE A 10 -13.53 -6.40 12.45
N ALA A 11 -12.97 -6.16 13.63
CA ALA A 11 -13.73 -5.71 14.79
C ALA A 11 -14.33 -4.30 14.61
N ARG A 12 -13.60 -3.38 13.98
CA ARG A 12 -14.04 -1.99 13.75
C ARG A 12 -15.01 -1.84 12.57
N ARG A 13 -14.92 -2.73 11.59
CA ARG A 13 -15.67 -2.68 10.33
C ARG A 13 -16.30 -4.03 9.98
N PRO A 14 -17.20 -4.54 10.82
CA PRO A 14 -17.77 -5.90 10.67
C PRO A 14 -18.65 -6.07 9.43
N THR A 15 -19.10 -4.99 8.81
CA THR A 15 -19.94 -4.99 7.61
C THR A 15 -19.16 -4.82 6.31
N ASP A 16 -17.86 -4.53 6.39
CA ASP A 16 -17.03 -4.36 5.21
C ASP A 16 -16.71 -5.72 4.57
N GLU A 17 -16.69 -5.75 3.25
CA GLU A 17 -16.30 -6.95 2.50
C GLU A 17 -14.83 -7.32 2.74
N GLU A 18 -14.51 -8.60 2.62
CA GLU A 18 -13.14 -9.13 2.79
C GLU A 18 -12.11 -8.38 1.93
N GLY A 19 -12.44 -8.10 0.66
CA GLY A 19 -11.57 -7.36 -0.23
C GLY A 19 -11.29 -5.92 0.23
N ALA A 20 -12.26 -5.27 0.90
CA ALA A 20 -12.10 -3.95 1.50
C ALA A 20 -11.14 -3.99 2.70
N LEU A 21 -11.36 -4.94 3.62
CA LEU A 21 -10.50 -5.15 4.79
C LEU A 21 -9.07 -5.50 4.39
N THR A 22 -8.90 -6.30 3.35
CA THR A 22 -7.57 -6.66 2.82
C THR A 22 -6.83 -5.44 2.25
N ARG A 23 -7.51 -4.55 1.53
CA ARG A 23 -6.91 -3.30 1.04
C ARG A 23 -6.53 -2.35 2.17
N LEU A 24 -7.41 -2.18 3.16
CA LEU A 24 -7.14 -1.38 4.35
C LEU A 24 -5.93 -1.91 5.11
N ARG A 25 -5.89 -3.21 5.39
CA ARG A 25 -4.73 -3.85 6.02
C ARG A 25 -3.45 -3.58 5.22
N ALA A 26 -3.46 -3.84 3.92
CA ALA A 26 -2.29 -3.62 3.07
C ALA A 26 -1.81 -2.17 3.09
N SER A 27 -2.73 -1.19 3.15
CA SER A 27 -2.37 0.23 3.23
C SER A 27 -1.70 0.60 4.55
N LEU A 28 -2.10 -0.04 5.65
CA LEU A 28 -1.57 0.22 6.99
C LEU A 28 -0.18 -0.41 7.22
N VAL A 29 0.07 -1.60 6.65
CA VAL A 29 1.31 -2.36 6.90
C VAL A 29 2.32 -2.30 5.76
N ARG A 30 2.07 -1.48 4.74
CA ARG A 30 3.04 -1.30 3.65
C ARG A 30 4.31 -0.62 4.13
N GLU A 31 5.41 -0.87 3.43
CA GLU A 31 6.73 -0.30 3.71
C GLU A 31 6.68 1.21 4.02
N SER A 32 6.02 2.00 3.16
CA SER A 32 5.96 3.45 3.36
C SER A 32 5.24 3.86 4.66
N ALA A 33 4.17 3.16 5.04
CA ALA A 33 3.43 3.44 6.27
C ALA A 33 4.24 3.08 7.52
N LEU A 34 4.93 1.94 7.51
CA LEU A 34 5.83 1.55 8.60
C LEU A 34 7.04 2.48 8.70
N ALA A 35 7.60 2.90 7.56
CA ALA A 35 8.69 3.87 7.55
C ALA A 35 8.27 5.26 8.09
N GLU A 36 7.01 5.67 7.88
CA GLU A 36 6.47 6.87 8.54
C GLU A 36 6.44 6.72 10.05
N ILE A 37 5.95 5.60 10.57
CA ILE A 37 5.98 5.29 12.02
C ILE A 37 7.41 5.34 12.55
N ALA A 38 8.37 4.76 11.84
CA ALA A 38 9.78 4.80 12.24
C ALA A 38 10.34 6.22 12.30
N ARG A 39 9.90 7.12 11.40
CA ARG A 39 10.30 8.54 11.41
C ARG A 39 9.64 9.30 12.55
N GLU A 40 8.35 9.09 12.81
CA GLU A 40 7.63 9.67 13.95
C GLU A 40 8.25 9.29 15.29
N LEU A 41 8.79 8.07 15.39
CA LEU A 41 9.49 7.57 16.57
C LEU A 41 10.99 7.91 16.56
N GLU A 42 11.48 8.64 15.57
CA GLU A 42 12.89 9.01 15.43
C GLU A 42 13.85 7.80 15.52
N LEU A 43 13.45 6.65 14.92
CA LEU A 43 14.24 5.43 15.02
C LEU A 43 15.56 5.50 14.24
N GLY A 44 15.58 6.19 13.10
CA GLY A 44 16.72 6.27 12.19
C GLY A 44 18.05 6.57 12.88
N PRO A 45 18.17 7.61 13.73
CA PRO A 45 19.40 7.93 14.46
C PRO A 45 19.85 6.86 15.45
N ASN A 46 18.95 5.98 15.88
CA ASN A 46 19.23 4.93 16.87
C ASN A 46 19.66 3.58 16.26
N ILE A 47 19.61 3.47 14.92
CA ILE A 47 20.02 2.26 14.21
C ILE A 47 21.55 2.22 14.09
N ARG A 48 22.13 1.07 14.44
CA ARG A 48 23.56 0.83 14.24
C ARG A 48 23.79 0.29 12.84
N PHE A 49 24.34 1.13 11.99
CA PHE A 49 24.66 0.79 10.60
C PHE A 49 26.12 0.34 10.45
N GLY A 50 26.35 -0.52 9.48
CA GLY A 50 27.69 -0.69 8.91
C GLY A 50 28.13 0.59 8.17
N GLN A 51 29.45 0.79 8.01
CA GLN A 51 30.01 2.01 7.41
C GLN A 51 29.46 2.34 6.01
N GLY A 52 29.17 1.32 5.19
CA GLY A 52 28.61 1.48 3.85
C GLY A 52 27.19 2.05 3.86
N GLU A 53 26.30 1.47 4.67
CA GLU A 53 24.92 1.93 4.82
C GLU A 53 24.82 3.32 5.46
N GLN A 54 25.69 3.61 6.43
CA GLN A 54 25.74 4.93 7.04
C GLN A 54 26.07 6.02 6.01
N ARG A 55 27.05 5.76 5.12
CA ARG A 55 27.45 6.69 4.06
C ARG A 55 26.40 6.85 2.97
N SER A 56 25.62 5.81 2.70
CA SER A 56 24.55 5.83 1.68
C SER A 56 23.21 6.37 2.18
N GLY A 57 23.15 6.89 3.41
CA GLY A 57 21.94 7.48 3.98
C GLY A 57 20.92 6.43 4.45
N GLY A 58 21.36 5.24 4.86
CA GLY A 58 20.51 4.13 5.29
C GLY A 58 19.49 4.52 6.38
N GLN A 59 19.84 5.48 7.25
CA GLN A 59 18.95 6.00 8.30
C GLN A 59 17.63 6.64 7.78
N HIS A 60 17.56 6.99 6.50
CA HIS A 60 16.38 7.57 5.87
C HIS A 60 15.69 6.62 4.89
N ARG A 61 16.29 5.46 4.62
CA ARG A 61 15.77 4.48 3.65
C ARG A 61 14.50 3.81 4.18
N ALA A 62 13.41 3.91 3.40
CA ALA A 62 12.11 3.42 3.83
C ALA A 62 12.09 1.92 4.15
N SER A 63 12.75 1.09 3.34
CA SER A 63 12.83 -0.35 3.60
C SER A 63 13.49 -0.68 4.93
N ILE A 64 14.62 -0.04 5.25
CA ILE A 64 15.33 -0.25 6.53
C ILE A 64 14.47 0.21 7.72
N LEU A 65 13.83 1.38 7.59
CA LEU A 65 12.96 1.92 8.63
C LEU A 65 11.75 1.02 8.88
N SER A 66 11.15 0.49 7.82
CA SER A 66 10.06 -0.49 7.89
C SER A 66 10.49 -1.76 8.63
N ASP A 67 11.63 -2.34 8.22
CA ASP A 67 12.18 -3.56 8.82
C ASP A 67 12.50 -3.39 10.31
N VAL A 68 12.95 -2.21 10.72
CA VAL A 68 13.20 -1.90 12.14
C VAL A 68 11.93 -1.90 12.96
N VAL A 69 10.83 -1.32 12.45
CA VAL A 69 9.52 -1.39 13.13
C VAL A 69 9.05 -2.84 13.29
N GLU A 70 9.16 -3.65 12.24
CA GLU A 70 8.80 -5.07 12.31
C GLU A 70 9.68 -5.83 13.30
N SER A 71 10.98 -5.53 13.31
CA SER A 71 11.95 -6.14 14.25
C SER A 71 11.63 -5.79 15.71
N LEU A 72 11.24 -4.54 16.00
CA LEU A 72 10.83 -4.13 17.35
C LEU A 72 9.56 -4.85 17.81
N ILE A 73 8.57 -5.02 16.91
CA ILE A 73 7.36 -5.80 17.19
C ILE A 73 7.74 -7.26 17.47
N GLY A 74 8.62 -7.83 16.65
CA GLY A 74 9.12 -9.20 16.82
C GLY A 74 9.88 -9.38 18.14
N ALA A 75 10.75 -8.45 18.51
CA ALA A 75 11.48 -8.46 19.77
C ALA A 75 10.53 -8.40 20.97
N CYS A 76 9.55 -7.51 20.95
CA CYS A 76 8.52 -7.41 21.98
C CYS A 76 7.73 -8.72 22.14
N TYR A 77 7.36 -9.35 21.02
CA TYR A 77 6.68 -10.65 21.02
C TYR A 77 7.55 -11.75 21.63
N LEU A 78 8.83 -11.82 21.26
CA LEU A 78 9.76 -12.84 21.79
C LEU A 78 10.04 -12.68 23.28
N ASP A 79 10.11 -11.43 23.76
CA ASP A 79 10.38 -11.10 25.15
C ASP A 79 9.15 -11.32 26.05
N SER A 80 8.01 -10.81 25.64
CA SER A 80 6.84 -10.64 26.49
C SER A 80 5.54 -11.29 25.94
N GLY A 81 5.64 -12.06 24.87
CA GLY A 81 4.56 -12.85 24.28
C GLY A 81 3.56 -12.06 23.43
N PHE A 82 2.50 -12.77 23.01
CA PHE A 82 1.56 -12.26 22.00
C PHE A 82 0.81 -11.00 22.44
N GLU A 83 0.32 -10.93 23.66
CA GLU A 83 -0.47 -9.79 24.12
C GLU A 83 0.34 -8.50 24.22
N ALA A 84 1.60 -8.59 24.59
CA ALA A 84 2.52 -7.45 24.57
C ALA A 84 2.77 -6.97 23.13
N GLY A 85 3.09 -7.89 22.22
CA GLY A 85 3.25 -7.58 20.81
C GLY A 85 1.97 -7.00 20.17
N ARG A 86 0.80 -7.53 20.51
CA ARG A 86 -0.50 -7.00 20.09
C ARG A 86 -0.71 -5.56 20.58
N THR A 87 -0.46 -5.32 21.85
CA THR A 87 -0.60 -3.98 22.45
C THR A 87 0.34 -2.98 21.77
N LEU A 88 1.59 -3.36 21.52
CA LEU A 88 2.54 -2.53 20.79
C LEU A 88 2.03 -2.20 19.38
N VAL A 89 1.59 -3.20 18.62
CA VAL A 89 1.05 -2.98 17.26
C VAL A 89 -0.12 -2.01 17.28
N LEU A 90 -1.10 -2.20 18.17
CA LEU A 90 -2.26 -1.31 18.27
C LEU A 90 -1.87 0.12 18.65
N ARG A 91 -0.87 0.28 19.51
CA ARG A 91 -0.34 1.59 19.89
C ARG A 91 0.36 2.30 18.72
N LEU A 92 1.17 1.58 17.95
CA LEU A 92 1.87 2.10 16.78
C LEU A 92 0.90 2.50 15.65
N MET A 93 -0.21 1.76 15.52
CA MET A 93 -1.22 1.99 14.48
C MET A 93 -2.35 2.93 14.92
N GLY A 94 -2.39 3.38 16.18
CA GLY A 94 -3.53 4.01 16.84
C GLY A 94 -4.26 5.05 15.99
N GLU A 95 -3.61 6.18 15.69
CA GLU A 95 -4.21 7.25 14.88
C GLU A 95 -4.58 6.79 13.47
N ARG A 96 -3.79 5.90 12.86
CA ARG A 96 -4.05 5.36 11.52
C ARG A 96 -5.28 4.46 11.49
N LEU A 97 -5.55 3.75 12.58
CA LEU A 97 -6.76 2.93 12.76
C LEU A 97 -8.01 3.78 13.06
N GLU A 98 -7.84 4.96 13.61
CA GLU A 98 -8.94 5.90 13.85
C GLU A 98 -9.33 6.65 12.58
N HIS A 99 -8.36 6.98 11.74
CA HIS A 99 -8.56 7.76 10.51
C HIS A 99 -8.46 6.91 9.24
N LEU A 100 -9.13 5.73 9.26
CA LEU A 100 -9.15 4.85 8.10
C LEU A 100 -9.82 5.52 6.89
N PRO A 101 -9.19 5.51 5.72
CA PRO A 101 -9.82 5.99 4.50
C PRO A 101 -11.02 5.11 4.14
N ALA A 102 -11.94 5.64 3.35
CA ALA A 102 -12.98 4.82 2.75
C ALA A 102 -12.31 3.74 1.87
N SER A 103 -12.72 2.49 2.02
CA SER A 103 -12.11 1.36 1.30
C SER A 103 -12.15 1.51 -0.23
N GLU A 104 -13.16 2.22 -0.73
CA GLU A 104 -13.30 2.54 -2.15
C GLU A 104 -12.16 3.43 -2.69
N THR A 105 -11.61 4.33 -1.87
CA THR A 105 -10.48 5.19 -2.27
C THR A 105 -9.18 4.41 -2.43
N LEU A 106 -9.10 3.22 -1.84
CA LEU A 106 -7.95 2.32 -1.93
C LEU A 106 -8.00 1.35 -3.12
N LYS A 107 -9.15 1.30 -3.83
CA LYS A 107 -9.23 0.54 -5.07
C LYS A 107 -8.40 1.23 -6.14
N ASP A 108 -7.60 0.45 -6.84
CA ASP A 108 -6.88 0.98 -7.99
C ASP A 108 -7.87 1.38 -9.10
N PRO A 109 -7.53 2.40 -9.92
CA PRO A 109 -8.42 2.93 -10.94
C PRO A 109 -8.87 1.87 -11.96
N LYS A 110 -8.04 0.88 -12.27
CA LYS A 110 -8.38 -0.22 -13.17
C LYS A 110 -9.50 -1.08 -12.59
N THR A 111 -9.39 -1.47 -11.33
CA THR A 111 -10.40 -2.24 -10.62
C THR A 111 -11.71 -1.45 -10.53
N ARG A 112 -11.65 -0.16 -10.18
CA ARG A 112 -12.85 0.72 -10.15
C ARG A 112 -13.55 0.78 -11.50
N LEU A 113 -12.80 0.95 -12.57
CA LEU A 113 -13.36 0.98 -13.93
C LEU A 113 -14.01 -0.37 -14.30
N GLN A 114 -13.35 -1.48 -13.99
CA GLN A 114 -13.89 -2.81 -14.28
C GLN A 114 -15.18 -3.09 -13.51
N GLU A 115 -15.23 -2.80 -12.22
CA GLU A 115 -16.41 -2.96 -11.39
C GLU A 115 -17.56 -2.07 -11.90
N TRP A 116 -17.26 -0.81 -12.24
CA TRP A 116 -18.25 0.13 -12.76
C TRP A 116 -18.87 -0.36 -14.09
N LEU A 117 -18.06 -0.94 -14.98
CA LEU A 117 -18.55 -1.53 -16.24
C LEU A 117 -19.38 -2.79 -15.96
N GLN A 118 -18.91 -3.67 -15.08
CA GLN A 118 -19.59 -4.91 -14.73
C GLN A 118 -20.96 -4.65 -14.10
N GLN A 119 -21.09 -3.68 -13.20
CA GLN A 119 -22.37 -3.27 -12.60
C GLN A 119 -23.41 -2.82 -13.64
N ARG A 120 -22.95 -2.38 -14.81
CA ARG A 120 -23.81 -1.95 -15.94
C ARG A 120 -23.98 -3.01 -17.01
N GLY A 121 -23.52 -4.24 -16.77
CA GLY A 121 -23.59 -5.32 -17.75
C GLY A 121 -22.72 -5.07 -18.98
N LEU A 122 -21.70 -4.21 -18.88
CA LEU A 122 -20.81 -3.85 -19.96
C LEU A 122 -19.57 -4.75 -19.96
N GLU A 123 -19.03 -5.02 -21.15
CA GLU A 123 -17.80 -5.80 -21.30
C GLU A 123 -16.58 -5.12 -20.66
N ARG A 124 -15.62 -5.93 -20.22
CA ARG A 124 -14.36 -5.43 -19.67
C ARG A 124 -13.58 -4.67 -20.73
N PRO A 125 -12.90 -3.57 -20.34
CA PRO A 125 -12.10 -2.82 -21.29
C PRO A 125 -10.85 -3.62 -21.69
N VAL A 126 -10.43 -3.44 -22.93
CA VAL A 126 -9.14 -3.92 -23.44
C VAL A 126 -8.10 -2.85 -23.14
N TYR A 127 -7.00 -3.25 -22.51
CA TYR A 127 -5.90 -2.35 -22.20
C TYR A 127 -4.75 -2.53 -23.17
N SER A 128 -4.24 -1.45 -23.71
CA SER A 128 -3.04 -1.43 -24.56
C SER A 128 -2.06 -0.37 -24.10
N VAL A 129 -0.76 -0.70 -24.14
CA VAL A 129 0.29 0.28 -23.93
C VAL A 129 0.46 1.05 -25.23
N VAL A 130 0.21 2.36 -25.19
CA VAL A 130 0.26 3.24 -26.39
C VAL A 130 1.52 4.08 -26.46
N ALA A 131 2.22 4.26 -25.33
CA ALA A 131 3.52 4.94 -25.30
C ALA A 131 4.35 4.48 -24.08
N GLU A 132 5.66 4.52 -24.25
CA GLU A 132 6.65 4.31 -23.18
C GLU A 132 7.61 5.51 -23.19
N ALA A 133 7.99 6.01 -22.01
CA ALA A 133 8.93 7.09 -21.83
C ALA A 133 9.74 6.92 -20.54
N GLY A 134 10.93 7.51 -20.48
CA GLY A 134 11.81 7.48 -19.31
C GLY A 134 12.92 6.42 -19.39
N ALA A 135 13.90 6.52 -18.49
CA ALA A 135 14.99 5.56 -18.36
C ALA A 135 14.49 4.22 -17.78
N ASP A 136 15.26 3.14 -17.94
CA ASP A 136 14.86 1.79 -17.54
C ASP A 136 14.38 1.66 -16.08
N HIS A 137 14.94 2.44 -15.17
CA HIS A 137 14.58 2.47 -13.75
C HIS A 137 13.42 3.43 -13.41
N GLU A 138 13.01 4.29 -14.37
CA GLU A 138 11.91 5.24 -14.22
C GLU A 138 10.95 5.23 -15.41
N ARG A 139 10.78 4.06 -16.01
CA ARG A 139 9.93 3.88 -17.19
C ARG A 139 8.48 4.23 -16.88
N VAL A 140 7.90 5.10 -17.68
CA VAL A 140 6.50 5.52 -17.61
C VAL A 140 5.75 4.94 -18.81
N PHE A 141 4.70 4.20 -18.55
CA PHE A 141 3.83 3.62 -19.57
C PHE A 141 2.56 4.47 -19.69
N THR A 142 2.18 4.84 -20.89
CA THR A 142 0.86 5.36 -21.17
C THR A 142 -0.02 4.19 -21.61
N VAL A 143 -1.09 3.94 -20.88
CA VAL A 143 -2.02 2.84 -21.14
C VAL A 143 -3.35 3.41 -21.58
N GLU A 144 -3.89 2.89 -22.65
CA GLU A 144 -5.23 3.19 -23.13
C GLU A 144 -6.19 2.05 -22.76
N ALA A 145 -7.36 2.40 -22.24
CA ALA A 145 -8.44 1.47 -21.98
C ALA A 145 -9.55 1.69 -23.01
N VAL A 146 -9.78 0.73 -23.88
CA VAL A 146 -10.79 0.80 -24.94
C VAL A 146 -11.94 -0.16 -24.63
N ARG A 147 -13.16 0.33 -24.69
CA ARG A 147 -14.36 -0.51 -24.62
C ARG A 147 -14.78 -0.90 -26.06
N VAL A 148 -14.93 -2.19 -26.30
CA VAL A 148 -15.48 -2.71 -27.55
C VAL A 148 -17.01 -2.65 -27.47
N GLY A 149 -17.64 -1.86 -28.35
CA GLY A 149 -19.11 -1.70 -28.45
C GLY A 149 -19.60 -0.28 -28.12
N HIS A 150 -20.38 0.29 -28.99
CA HIS A 150 -21.16 1.56 -28.93
C HIS A 150 -20.49 2.72 -28.14
N GLY A 151 -19.61 3.42 -28.82
CA GLY A 151 -18.98 4.64 -28.33
C GLY A 151 -17.58 4.40 -27.76
N VAL A 152 -16.57 4.88 -28.45
CA VAL A 152 -15.17 4.80 -28.05
C VAL A 152 -14.92 5.80 -26.92
N GLY A 153 -14.87 5.32 -25.70
CA GLY A 153 -14.35 6.10 -24.58
C GLY A 153 -12.86 5.80 -24.42
N HIS A 154 -11.99 6.73 -24.77
CA HIS A 154 -10.55 6.61 -24.52
C HIS A 154 -10.25 7.15 -23.12
N VAL A 155 -9.65 6.33 -22.28
CA VAL A 155 -9.08 6.75 -21.00
C VAL A 155 -7.58 6.54 -21.08
N ARG A 156 -6.81 7.61 -20.99
CA ARG A 156 -5.34 7.55 -20.90
C ARG A 156 -4.92 7.59 -19.44
N ALA A 157 -4.05 6.67 -19.06
CA ALA A 157 -3.43 6.66 -17.76
C ALA A 157 -1.93 6.45 -17.91
N SER A 158 -1.11 7.12 -17.09
CA SER A 158 0.33 6.89 -17.04
C SER A 158 0.71 6.17 -15.76
N ALA A 159 1.59 5.17 -15.86
CA ALA A 159 2.10 4.41 -14.73
C ALA A 159 3.62 4.28 -14.81
N ARG A 160 4.31 4.36 -13.67
CA ARG A 160 5.77 4.16 -13.58
C ARG A 160 6.13 2.68 -13.46
N THR A 161 7.39 2.33 -13.75
CA THR A 161 7.98 0.99 -13.57
C THR A 161 7.75 0.47 -12.14
N GLY A 162 7.42 -0.82 -12.01
CA GLY A 162 6.95 -1.40 -10.73
C GLY A 162 5.43 -1.58 -10.70
N TRP A 163 4.77 -1.32 -11.80
CA TRP A 163 3.34 -1.43 -11.96
C TRP A 163 2.85 -2.89 -11.93
N ALA A 164 2.38 -3.30 -10.79
CA ALA A 164 1.37 -4.34 -10.66
C ALA A 164 0.04 -3.67 -10.26
N GLY A 165 -0.46 -2.71 -11.05
CA GLY A 165 -1.83 -2.24 -10.92
C GLY A 165 -2.11 -0.79 -10.51
N LYS A 166 -1.15 0.15 -10.52
CA LYS A 166 -1.43 1.56 -10.17
C LYS A 166 -1.42 2.47 -11.40
N ALA A 167 -2.52 2.54 -12.12
CA ALA A 167 -2.80 3.63 -13.03
C ALA A 167 -3.45 4.78 -12.24
N SER A 168 -2.82 5.95 -12.17
CA SER A 168 -3.50 7.19 -11.76
C SER A 168 -4.31 7.67 -12.97
N LEU A 169 -5.61 7.69 -12.85
CA LEU A 169 -6.50 8.38 -13.79
C LEU A 169 -6.46 9.87 -13.42
N LEU A 170 -6.02 10.72 -14.33
CA LEU A 170 -6.23 12.15 -14.31
C LEU A 170 -7.63 12.50 -14.81
#